data_005422791eb45e0a22f228cc84064831
#
_entry.id   005422791eb45e0a22f228cc84064831
#
_cell.length_a   1.000
_cell.length_b   1.000
_cell.length_c   1.000
_cell.angle_alpha   90.00
_cell.angle_beta   90.00
_cell.angle_gamma   90.00
#
_symmetry.space_group_name_H-M   'P 1'
#
loop_
_entity.id
_entity.type
_entity.pdbx_description
1 polymer ?
#
loop_
_entity_poly.entity_id
_entity_poly.type
_entity_poly.pdbx_seq_one_letter_code
_entity_poly.pdbx_strand_id
1 'polypeptide(L)'
;YYQAKLILFTEQMAKQAIVNIDDPYGARLAKEAQIPVKTYSEKTLADYTASQIESDVHGVSYILKTEDVSFPVHVAIPGAFTVYNSLSAVGACTAMGIPVETAAQALSKLHGVHGRCESLDTQGRPFGIILDYAHTPDALVNILSTVRQFTKNRLIAVFGCGGDRDPIKRPIMGQMAAENAD
;
A
#
# COMPACT_ATOMS: atom_id res chain seq x y z
N TYR A 1 3.69 -16.60 -14.75
CA TYR A 1 2.94 -15.50 -14.11
C TYR A 1 3.27 -14.13 -14.73
N TYR A 2 4.55 -13.71 -14.82
CA TYR A 2 4.98 -12.44 -15.41
C TYR A 2 4.47 -12.25 -16.85
N GLN A 3 4.66 -13.24 -17.73
CA GLN A 3 4.20 -13.17 -19.14
C GLN A 3 2.69 -12.94 -19.25
N ALA A 4 1.91 -13.58 -18.39
CA ALA A 4 0.46 -13.37 -18.35
C ALA A 4 0.09 -11.94 -17.92
N LYS A 5 0.87 -11.32 -17.04
CA LYS A 5 0.68 -9.91 -16.64
C LYS A 5 1.10 -8.95 -17.77
N LEU A 6 2.17 -9.25 -18.48
CA LEU A 6 2.67 -8.41 -19.57
C LEU A 6 1.64 -8.22 -20.69
N ILE A 7 0.76 -9.20 -20.92
CA ILE A 7 -0.32 -9.10 -21.93
C ILE A 7 -1.23 -7.89 -21.68
N LEU A 8 -1.43 -7.48 -20.44
CA LEU A 8 -2.23 -6.29 -20.09
C LEU A 8 -1.61 -4.97 -20.57
N PHE A 9 -0.31 -4.97 -20.88
CA PHE A 9 0.47 -3.79 -21.26
C PHE A 9 0.73 -3.72 -22.77
N THR A 10 -0.27 -4.14 -23.55
CA THR A 10 -0.30 -4.11 -25.02
C THR A 10 -1.37 -3.14 -25.51
N GLU A 11 -1.25 -2.63 -26.72
CA GLU A 11 -2.20 -1.68 -27.33
C GLU A 11 -3.64 -2.20 -27.42
N GLN A 12 -3.81 -3.55 -27.48
CA GLN A 12 -5.13 -4.19 -27.51
C GLN A 12 -5.82 -4.14 -26.14
N MET A 13 -5.06 -4.06 -25.03
CA MET A 13 -5.58 -4.20 -23.67
C MET A 13 -5.67 -2.88 -22.93
N ALA A 14 -4.71 -1.96 -23.15
CA ALA A 14 -4.67 -0.70 -22.43
C ALA A 14 -4.07 0.44 -23.28
N LYS A 15 -4.40 1.67 -22.93
CA LYS A 15 -3.89 2.87 -23.62
C LYS A 15 -2.65 3.45 -22.92
N GLN A 16 -2.52 3.23 -21.62
CA GLN A 16 -1.43 3.74 -20.79
C GLN A 16 -1.24 2.85 -19.57
N ALA A 17 -0.05 2.84 -19.00
CA ALA A 17 0.29 2.11 -17.80
C ALA A 17 0.86 3.03 -16.71
N ILE A 18 0.59 2.67 -15.44
CA ILE A 18 1.22 3.26 -14.26
C ILE A 18 1.96 2.13 -13.54
N VAL A 19 3.28 2.25 -13.40
CA VAL A 19 4.13 1.13 -12.99
C VAL A 19 5.06 1.50 -11.83
N ASN A 20 5.09 0.65 -10.79
CA ASN A 20 6.06 0.72 -9.70
C ASN A 20 7.43 0.24 -10.18
N ILE A 21 8.44 1.12 -10.19
CA ILE A 21 9.80 0.77 -10.61
C ILE A 21 10.74 0.42 -9.44
N ASP A 22 10.28 0.47 -8.20
CA ASP A 22 11.02 -0.06 -7.05
C ASP A 22 10.95 -1.59 -6.98
N ASP A 23 9.95 -2.20 -7.63
CA ASP A 23 9.87 -3.64 -7.83
C ASP A 23 10.64 -4.04 -9.10
N PRO A 24 11.54 -5.06 -9.04
CA PRO A 24 12.31 -5.49 -10.19
C PRO A 24 11.47 -5.93 -11.40
N TYR A 25 10.33 -6.57 -11.16
CA TYR A 25 9.40 -6.94 -12.24
C TYR A 25 8.66 -5.74 -12.81
N GLY A 26 8.33 -4.75 -11.96
CA GLY A 26 7.78 -3.48 -12.41
C GLY A 26 8.77 -2.70 -13.26
N ALA A 27 10.02 -2.56 -12.84
CA ALA A 27 11.08 -1.93 -13.61
C ALA A 27 11.34 -2.62 -14.97
N ARG A 28 11.24 -3.96 -15.01
CA ARG A 28 11.30 -4.74 -16.23
C ARG A 28 10.07 -4.48 -17.12
N LEU A 29 8.88 -4.51 -16.55
CA LEU A 29 7.63 -4.27 -17.26
C LEU A 29 7.57 -2.87 -17.89
N ALA A 30 8.08 -1.85 -17.19
CA ALA A 30 8.15 -0.49 -17.73
C ALA A 30 8.99 -0.40 -19.03
N LYS A 31 9.97 -1.32 -19.23
CA LYS A 31 10.81 -1.40 -20.44
C LYS A 31 10.17 -2.26 -21.53
N GLU A 32 9.38 -3.27 -21.18
CA GLU A 32 8.82 -4.26 -22.11
C GLU A 32 7.39 -3.93 -22.54
N ALA A 33 6.72 -2.98 -21.89
CA ALA A 33 5.36 -2.54 -22.24
C ALA A 33 5.33 -1.94 -23.66
N GLN A 34 4.26 -2.24 -24.40
CA GLN A 34 4.03 -1.76 -25.75
C GLN A 34 3.17 -0.49 -25.81
N ILE A 35 2.89 0.10 -24.67
CA ILE A 35 2.06 1.29 -24.48
C ILE A 35 2.83 2.33 -23.66
N PRO A 36 2.45 3.63 -23.70
CA PRO A 36 3.05 4.65 -22.87
C PRO A 36 2.99 4.28 -21.39
N VAL A 37 4.13 4.42 -20.70
CA VAL A 37 4.27 4.10 -19.27
C VAL A 37 4.59 5.37 -18.50
N LYS A 38 3.87 5.60 -17.42
CA LYS A 38 4.24 6.49 -16.34
C LYS A 38 4.67 5.67 -15.14
N THR A 39 5.71 6.12 -14.46
CA THR A 39 6.37 5.37 -13.38
C THR A 39 6.14 6.01 -12.03
N TYR A 40 6.17 5.21 -10.96
CA TYR A 40 6.20 5.73 -9.60
C TYR A 40 7.21 4.98 -8.72
N SER A 41 7.74 5.70 -7.71
CA SER A 41 8.81 5.21 -6.84
C SER A 41 8.89 6.00 -5.53
N GLU A 42 9.33 5.35 -4.46
CA GLU A 42 9.81 5.99 -3.22
C GLU A 42 11.33 6.14 -3.19
N LYS A 43 12.07 5.38 -4.03
CA LYS A 43 13.53 5.19 -3.92
C LYS A 43 14.31 5.90 -5.02
N THR A 44 13.73 6.03 -6.20
CA THR A 44 14.42 6.54 -7.38
C THR A 44 13.59 7.60 -8.09
N LEU A 45 14.20 8.31 -9.04
CA LEU A 45 13.51 9.27 -9.88
C LEU A 45 12.46 8.56 -10.75
N ALA A 46 11.23 9.06 -10.71
CA ALA A 46 10.09 8.55 -11.47
C ALA A 46 9.15 9.71 -11.82
N ASP A 47 8.11 9.45 -12.64
CA ASP A 47 7.09 10.48 -12.95
C ASP A 47 6.32 10.93 -11.70
N TYR A 48 6.11 10.02 -10.75
CA TYR A 48 5.52 10.30 -9.43
C TYR A 48 6.44 9.76 -8.35
N THR A 49 6.93 10.62 -7.45
CA THR A 49 7.79 10.19 -6.34
C THR A 49 7.22 10.63 -5.00
N ALA A 50 7.56 9.88 -3.95
CA ALA A 50 7.29 10.25 -2.57
C ALA A 50 8.60 10.51 -1.83
N SER A 51 8.62 11.54 -1.02
CA SER A 51 9.75 11.87 -0.14
C SER A 51 9.26 12.37 1.22
N GLN A 52 10.13 12.44 2.23
CA GLN A 52 9.77 12.85 3.57
C GLN A 52 8.59 12.03 4.14
N ILE A 53 8.69 10.70 4.01
CA ILE A 53 7.63 9.78 4.40
C ILE A 53 7.64 9.63 5.91
N GLU A 54 6.49 9.91 6.53
CA GLU A 54 6.22 9.71 7.95
C GLU A 54 4.99 8.82 8.09
N SER A 55 5.06 7.82 8.98
CA SER A 55 3.97 6.86 9.21
C SER A 55 3.71 6.68 10.70
N ASP A 56 2.45 6.71 11.09
CA ASP A 56 1.99 6.39 12.43
C ASP A 56 0.67 5.59 12.40
N VAL A 57 0.01 5.43 13.56
CA VAL A 57 -1.25 4.71 13.67
C VAL A 57 -2.43 5.41 12.96
N HIS A 58 -2.30 6.69 12.67
CA HIS A 58 -3.36 7.50 12.03
C HIS A 58 -3.22 7.54 10.50
N GLY A 59 -2.06 7.15 9.96
CA GLY A 59 -1.86 7.16 8.52
C GLY A 59 -0.43 7.40 8.08
N VAL A 60 -0.29 7.83 6.85
CA VAL A 60 0.99 8.15 6.22
C VAL A 60 0.95 9.57 5.65
N SER A 61 1.99 10.35 5.91
CA SER A 61 2.21 11.67 5.32
C SER A 61 3.48 11.64 4.47
N TYR A 62 3.47 12.30 3.34
CA TYR A 62 4.63 12.42 2.47
C TYR A 62 4.52 13.63 1.53
N ILE A 63 5.60 13.98 0.88
CA ILE A 63 5.61 14.95 -0.21
C ILE A 63 5.53 14.18 -1.54
N LEU A 64 4.40 14.30 -2.23
CA LEU A 64 4.25 13.87 -3.62
C LEU A 64 4.99 14.87 -4.52
N LYS A 65 5.84 14.36 -5.42
CA LYS A 65 6.55 15.19 -6.39
C LYS A 65 6.39 14.61 -7.79
N THR A 66 6.11 15.47 -8.75
CA THR A 66 6.20 15.21 -10.19
C THR A 66 7.26 16.12 -10.80
N GLU A 67 7.42 16.11 -12.14
CA GLU A 67 8.34 17.02 -12.84
C GLU A 67 8.03 18.50 -12.53
N ASP A 68 6.75 18.87 -12.54
CA ASP A 68 6.31 20.27 -12.49
C ASP A 68 5.89 20.74 -11.09
N VAL A 69 5.41 19.83 -10.23
CA VAL A 69 4.72 20.21 -8.99
C VAL A 69 5.08 19.31 -7.82
N SER A 70 4.86 19.86 -6.62
CA SER A 70 5.09 19.16 -5.36
C SER A 70 3.97 19.48 -4.38
N PHE A 71 3.37 18.46 -3.77
CA PHE A 71 2.24 18.59 -2.84
C PHE A 71 2.44 17.78 -1.58
N PRO A 72 2.09 18.31 -0.40
CA PRO A 72 1.94 17.49 0.79
C PRO A 72 0.69 16.60 0.65
N VAL A 73 0.85 15.34 0.96
CA VAL A 73 -0.22 14.34 0.96
C VAL A 73 -0.30 13.68 2.31
N HIS A 74 -1.52 13.52 2.82
CA HIS A 74 -1.81 12.68 3.97
C HIS A 74 -2.88 11.68 3.59
N VAL A 75 -2.68 10.41 3.95
CA VAL A 75 -3.64 9.33 3.73
C VAL A 75 -3.89 8.64 5.07
N ALA A 76 -5.13 8.63 5.54
CA ALA A 76 -5.52 8.05 6.84
C ALA A 76 -5.56 6.50 6.81
N ILE A 77 -4.55 5.89 6.19
CA ILE A 77 -4.34 4.45 6.15
C ILE A 77 -2.89 4.20 6.56
N PRO A 78 -2.61 3.57 7.71
CA PRO A 78 -1.26 3.28 8.17
C PRO A 78 -0.52 2.31 7.24
N GLY A 79 0.81 2.38 7.27
CA GLY A 79 1.69 1.41 6.62
C GLY A 79 2.31 1.89 5.31
N ALA A 80 3.56 1.47 5.08
CA ALA A 80 4.38 1.89 3.96
C ALA A 80 3.75 1.59 2.58
N PHE A 81 2.98 0.48 2.46
CA PHE A 81 2.27 0.15 1.23
C PHE A 81 1.27 1.23 0.78
N THR A 82 0.81 2.08 1.72
CA THR A 82 -0.12 3.18 1.42
C THR A 82 0.51 4.22 0.51
N VAL A 83 1.81 4.48 0.64
CA VAL A 83 2.52 5.39 -0.26
C VAL A 83 2.47 4.88 -1.69
N TYR A 84 2.87 3.63 -1.94
CA TYR A 84 2.80 3.02 -3.28
C TYR A 84 1.38 3.00 -3.85
N ASN A 85 0.40 2.63 -3.04
CA ASN A 85 -1.00 2.59 -3.47
C ASN A 85 -1.52 3.98 -3.85
N SER A 86 -1.18 5.00 -3.06
CA SER A 86 -1.59 6.38 -3.31
C SER A 86 -0.89 6.99 -4.54
N LEU A 87 0.42 6.75 -4.73
CA LEU A 87 1.13 7.14 -5.95
C LEU A 87 0.51 6.50 -7.19
N SER A 88 0.21 5.22 -7.12
CA SER A 88 -0.48 4.49 -8.20
C SER A 88 -1.85 5.08 -8.50
N ALA A 89 -2.63 5.42 -7.47
CA ALA A 89 -3.95 6.02 -7.62
C ALA A 89 -3.87 7.42 -8.27
N VAL A 90 -2.94 8.27 -7.80
CA VAL A 90 -2.69 9.58 -8.43
C VAL A 90 -2.31 9.42 -9.90
N GLY A 91 -1.36 8.52 -10.21
CA GLY A 91 -0.96 8.23 -11.58
C GLY A 91 -2.13 7.79 -12.45
N ALA A 92 -3.00 6.89 -11.95
CA ALA A 92 -4.19 6.45 -12.67
C ALA A 92 -5.20 7.59 -12.89
N CYS A 93 -5.44 8.44 -11.90
CA CYS A 93 -6.30 9.60 -12.01
C CYS A 93 -5.78 10.59 -13.06
N THR A 94 -4.48 10.87 -13.06
CA THR A 94 -3.87 11.78 -14.04
C THR A 94 -3.87 11.22 -15.46
N ALA A 95 -3.71 9.91 -15.61
CA ALA A 95 -3.89 9.24 -16.90
C ALA A 95 -5.32 9.39 -17.46
N MET A 96 -6.30 9.59 -16.58
CA MET A 96 -7.69 9.86 -16.94
C MET A 96 -7.99 11.36 -17.12
N GLY A 97 -6.99 12.23 -17.05
CA GLY A 97 -7.13 13.69 -17.22
C GLY A 97 -7.50 14.46 -15.96
N ILE A 98 -7.46 13.83 -14.79
CA ILE A 98 -7.67 14.52 -13.51
C ILE A 98 -6.37 15.23 -13.11
N PRO A 99 -6.38 16.53 -12.76
CA PRO A 99 -5.19 17.23 -12.29
C PRO A 99 -4.54 16.54 -11.07
N VAL A 100 -3.21 16.49 -11.04
CA VAL A 100 -2.43 15.87 -9.94
C VAL A 100 -2.85 16.44 -8.59
N GLU A 101 -3.02 17.76 -8.50
CA GLU A 101 -3.44 18.43 -7.28
C GLU A 101 -4.81 17.94 -6.78
N THR A 102 -5.77 17.80 -7.69
CA THR A 102 -7.12 17.29 -7.36
C THR A 102 -7.04 15.85 -6.84
N ALA A 103 -6.24 15.00 -7.50
CA ALA A 103 -6.03 13.63 -7.06
C ALA A 103 -5.35 13.56 -5.69
N ALA A 104 -4.32 14.37 -5.47
CA ALA A 104 -3.59 14.46 -4.20
C ALA A 104 -4.51 14.95 -3.05
N GLN A 105 -5.32 15.99 -3.29
CA GLN A 105 -6.29 16.49 -2.31
C GLN A 105 -7.39 15.46 -1.99
N ALA A 106 -7.81 14.65 -2.95
CA ALA A 106 -8.80 13.61 -2.72
C ALA A 106 -8.29 12.52 -1.78
N LEU A 107 -7.00 12.20 -1.80
CA LEU A 107 -6.39 11.21 -0.90
C LEU A 107 -6.55 11.58 0.58
N SER A 108 -6.47 12.86 0.93
CA SER A 108 -6.63 13.32 2.33
C SER A 108 -8.06 13.20 2.86
N LYS A 109 -9.04 12.96 1.96
CA LYS A 109 -10.44 12.72 2.32
C LYS A 109 -10.78 11.24 2.44
N LEU A 110 -9.84 10.35 2.14
CA LEU A 110 -10.04 8.91 2.29
C LEU A 110 -9.94 8.51 3.75
N HIS A 111 -10.96 7.84 4.24
CA HIS A 111 -11.00 7.28 5.59
C HIS A 111 -10.54 5.82 5.64
N GLY A 112 -9.92 5.34 4.56
CA GLY A 112 -9.49 3.95 4.42
C GLY A 112 -10.56 3.05 3.83
N VAL A 113 -10.26 1.76 3.83
CA VAL A 113 -11.16 0.69 3.41
C VAL A 113 -11.39 -0.21 4.62
N HIS A 114 -12.66 -0.47 4.95
CA HIS A 114 -13.01 -1.32 6.08
C HIS A 114 -12.27 -2.67 6.04
N GLY A 115 -11.59 -3.00 7.13
CA GLY A 115 -10.79 -4.22 7.25
C GLY A 115 -9.50 -4.24 6.42
N ARG A 116 -8.96 -3.10 6.01
CA ARG A 116 -7.67 -2.98 5.32
C ARG A 116 -6.74 -2.02 6.05
N CYS A 117 -5.97 -2.55 6.98
CA CYS A 117 -5.12 -1.77 7.90
C CYS A 117 -5.88 -0.56 8.49
N GLU A 118 -7.14 -0.78 8.83
CA GLU A 118 -8.06 0.25 9.29
C GLU A 118 -7.75 0.62 10.74
N SER A 119 -7.45 1.89 11.00
CA SER A 119 -7.33 2.41 12.35
C SER A 119 -8.71 2.70 12.93
N LEU A 120 -9.06 2.03 14.03
CA LEU A 120 -10.33 2.24 14.70
C LEU A 120 -10.22 3.33 15.77
N ASP A 121 -11.28 4.13 15.91
CA ASP A 121 -11.36 5.14 16.96
C ASP A 121 -11.41 4.47 18.36
N THR A 122 -10.42 4.76 19.17
CA THR A 122 -10.32 4.25 20.54
C THR A 122 -10.88 5.23 21.59
N GLN A 123 -11.54 6.30 21.15
CA GLN A 123 -12.14 7.32 22.03
C GLN A 123 -11.11 7.91 23.02
N GLY A 124 -9.90 8.19 22.53
CA GLY A 124 -8.81 8.79 23.32
C GLY A 124 -8.12 7.84 24.29
N ARG A 125 -8.34 6.54 24.21
CA ARG A 125 -7.62 5.55 25.05
C ARG A 125 -6.16 5.45 24.59
N PRO A 126 -5.22 5.09 25.51
CA PRO A 126 -3.78 5.10 25.25
C PRO A 126 -3.28 3.86 24.47
N PHE A 127 -4.04 3.39 23.51
CA PHE A 127 -3.68 2.31 22.60
C PHE A 127 -4.34 2.52 21.24
N GLY A 128 -3.74 1.96 20.17
CA GLY A 128 -4.34 1.89 18.84
C GLY A 128 -4.98 0.52 18.59
N ILE A 129 -6.00 0.48 17.74
CA ILE A 129 -6.60 -0.76 17.23
C ILE A 129 -6.51 -0.69 15.71
N ILE A 130 -5.90 -1.71 15.12
CA ILE A 130 -5.85 -1.89 13.66
C ILE A 130 -6.69 -3.10 13.29
N LEU A 131 -7.65 -2.92 12.40
CA LEU A 131 -8.46 -3.98 11.83
C LEU A 131 -7.96 -4.32 10.42
N ASP A 132 -7.67 -5.61 10.17
CA ASP A 132 -7.25 -6.08 8.86
C ASP A 132 -7.88 -7.43 8.50
N TYR A 133 -8.05 -7.68 7.22
CA TYR A 133 -8.61 -8.92 6.68
C TYR A 133 -7.56 -10.02 6.47
N ALA A 134 -6.36 -9.87 7.02
CA ALA A 134 -5.30 -10.87 6.93
C ALA A 134 -5.77 -12.24 7.44
N HIS A 135 -5.82 -13.23 6.54
CA HIS A 135 -6.31 -14.59 6.83
C HIS A 135 -5.41 -15.69 6.26
N THR A 136 -4.22 -15.30 5.79
CA THR A 136 -3.15 -16.22 5.34
C THR A 136 -1.88 -15.95 6.15
N PRO A 137 -0.94 -16.92 6.26
CA PRO A 137 0.33 -16.74 6.94
C PRO A 137 1.09 -15.48 6.49
N ASP A 138 1.30 -15.33 5.18
CA ASP A 138 2.03 -14.19 4.62
C ASP A 138 1.34 -12.85 4.89
N ALA A 139 0.00 -12.79 4.77
CA ALA A 139 -0.76 -11.58 5.08
C ALA A 139 -0.66 -11.20 6.56
N LEU A 140 -0.66 -12.20 7.47
CA LEU A 140 -0.50 -11.95 8.91
C LEU A 140 0.89 -11.39 9.23
N VAL A 141 1.95 -11.96 8.67
CA VAL A 141 3.32 -11.44 8.83
C VAL A 141 3.43 -10.02 8.28
N ASN A 142 2.87 -9.76 7.11
CA ASN A 142 2.91 -8.45 6.48
C ASN A 142 2.22 -7.37 7.31
N ILE A 143 1.01 -7.65 7.85
CA ILE A 143 0.33 -6.67 8.70
C ILE A 143 1.04 -6.48 10.04
N LEU A 144 1.51 -7.54 10.70
CA LEU A 144 2.23 -7.44 11.96
C LEU A 144 3.54 -6.66 11.81
N SER A 145 4.34 -6.94 10.77
CA SER A 145 5.55 -6.19 10.49
C SER A 145 5.28 -4.72 10.13
N THR A 146 4.19 -4.45 9.41
CA THR A 146 3.76 -3.08 9.13
C THR A 146 3.40 -2.32 10.41
N VAL A 147 2.57 -2.90 11.27
CA VAL A 147 2.13 -2.28 12.52
C VAL A 147 3.29 -2.13 13.50
N ARG A 148 4.24 -3.07 13.51
CA ARG A 148 5.45 -3.01 14.35
C ARG A 148 6.29 -1.76 14.08
N GLN A 149 6.34 -1.25 12.84
CA GLN A 149 7.15 -0.08 12.48
C GLN A 149 6.76 1.19 13.25
N PHE A 150 5.49 1.35 13.62
CA PHE A 150 5.01 2.49 14.40
C PHE A 150 4.56 2.14 15.83
N THR A 151 4.66 0.88 16.24
CA THR A 151 4.33 0.43 17.61
C THR A 151 5.52 0.66 18.53
N LYS A 152 5.36 1.54 19.52
CA LYS A 152 6.41 1.86 20.50
C LYS A 152 6.48 0.88 21.67
N ASN A 153 5.35 0.22 22.00
CA ASN A 153 5.20 -0.67 23.14
C ASN A 153 4.78 -2.07 22.67
N ARG A 154 3.84 -2.70 23.38
CA ARG A 154 3.35 -4.04 23.05
C ARG A 154 2.49 -4.03 21.78
N LEU A 155 2.73 -5.00 20.92
CA LEU A 155 1.88 -5.36 19.79
C LEU A 155 1.11 -6.63 20.14
N ILE A 156 -0.21 -6.52 20.29
CA ILE A 156 -1.08 -7.65 20.60
C ILE A 156 -1.81 -8.07 19.34
N ALA A 157 -1.61 -9.31 18.89
CA ALA A 157 -2.32 -9.89 17.75
C ALA A 157 -3.56 -10.68 18.24
N VAL A 158 -4.73 -10.32 17.71
CA VAL A 158 -5.97 -11.07 17.89
C VAL A 158 -6.43 -11.56 16.53
N PHE A 159 -6.41 -12.87 16.29
CA PHE A 159 -6.80 -13.44 15.01
C PHE A 159 -7.44 -14.81 15.19
N GLY A 160 -8.08 -15.31 14.13
CA GLY A 160 -8.63 -16.65 14.09
C GLY A 160 -8.55 -17.25 12.70
N CYS A 161 -8.55 -18.59 12.63
CA CYS A 161 -8.59 -19.33 11.38
C CYS A 161 -9.93 -20.04 11.28
N GLY A 162 -10.88 -19.44 10.55
CA GLY A 162 -12.22 -19.99 10.37
C GLY A 162 -12.29 -21.18 9.43
N GLY A 163 -13.22 -22.11 9.75
CA GLY A 163 -13.58 -23.23 8.90
C GLY A 163 -12.54 -24.35 8.82
N ASP A 164 -12.91 -25.40 8.09
CA ASP A 164 -12.09 -26.62 7.89
C ASP A 164 -11.43 -26.67 6.51
N ARG A 165 -11.49 -25.58 5.76
CA ARG A 165 -10.99 -25.52 4.39
C ARG A 165 -9.47 -25.70 4.29
N ASP A 166 -8.72 -25.18 5.26
CA ASP A 166 -7.25 -25.29 5.34
C ASP A 166 -6.79 -25.33 6.80
N PRO A 167 -6.83 -26.50 7.45
CA PRO A 167 -6.39 -26.64 8.84
C PRO A 167 -4.87 -26.50 9.00
N ILE A 168 -4.07 -26.73 7.95
CA ILE A 168 -2.60 -26.72 7.99
C ILE A 168 -2.09 -25.31 8.32
N LYS A 169 -2.75 -24.27 7.86
CA LYS A 169 -2.35 -22.89 8.12
C LYS A 169 -2.47 -22.47 9.61
N ARG A 170 -3.29 -23.15 10.41
CA ARG A 170 -3.54 -22.76 11.82
C ARG A 170 -2.28 -22.76 12.67
N PRO A 171 -1.48 -23.85 12.76
CA PRO A 171 -0.24 -23.83 13.51
C PRO A 171 0.79 -22.86 12.92
N ILE A 172 0.85 -22.71 11.61
CA ILE A 172 1.76 -21.78 10.93
C ILE A 172 1.43 -20.34 11.32
N MET A 173 0.17 -19.93 11.25
CA MET A 173 -0.28 -18.61 11.66
C MET A 173 -0.06 -18.35 13.15
N GLY A 174 -0.26 -19.38 14.00
CA GLY A 174 0.01 -19.30 15.43
C GLY A 174 1.49 -19.04 15.72
N GLN A 175 2.39 -19.75 15.04
CA GLN A 175 3.83 -19.54 15.14
C GLN A 175 4.22 -18.13 14.68
N MET A 176 3.74 -17.70 13.49
CA MET A 176 4.04 -16.37 12.95
C MET A 176 3.53 -15.24 13.85
N ALA A 177 2.37 -15.40 14.47
CA ALA A 177 1.89 -14.42 15.43
C ALA A 177 2.79 -14.36 16.66
N ALA A 178 3.22 -15.49 17.21
CA ALA A 178 4.12 -15.55 18.36
C ALA A 178 5.53 -14.99 18.07
N GLU A 179 5.99 -15.08 16.84
CA GLU A 179 7.29 -14.53 16.41
C GLU A 179 7.25 -13.01 16.13
N ASN A 180 6.08 -12.45 15.80
CA ASN A 180 5.95 -11.06 15.35
C ASN A 180 5.10 -10.16 16.27
N ALA A 181 4.49 -10.71 17.30
CA ALA A 181 3.69 -9.99 18.31
C ALA A 181 4.16 -10.35 19.74
N ASP A 182 3.73 -9.56 20.74
CA ASP A 182 4.04 -9.76 22.15
C ASP A 182 2.91 -10.53 22.85
#